data_19c4180e90850e4e539e7272b74413ee
#
_entry.id   19c4180e90850e4e539e7272b74413ee
#
_cell.length_a   1.000
_cell.length_b   1.000
_cell.length_c   1.000
_cell.angle_alpha   90.00
_cell.angle_beta   90.00
_cell.angle_gamma   90.00
#
_symmetry.space_group_name_H-M   'P 1'
#
loop_
_entity.id
_entity.type
_entity.pdbx_description
1 polymer ?
#
loop_
_entity_poly.entity_id
_entity_poly.type
_entity_poly.pdbx_seq_one_letter_code
_entity_poly.pdbx_strand_id
1 'polypeptide(L)'
;RDSSTSRGLGDVYKRQVLPRIEIQKILGYYYRIRTENYCFKGERHDFFELTYVDTGELETEVDGTLYHLKEKDLMIYGPGQFHTQYTDEEHRASYMTILFDMRNLTPVEREVWYDALINRVFHYDQKINTLLKTFVRESTTGIPYMNSLMLCLLTETIIRLLQGTYASPMTSASSTAHQSAMDELFDRIIAYIDDNIYDPLTIPEICEHFSLSRSALQLLFKNSVDQSPKKYINDKKLERSCQMLLENRYTISEISLRLGYSSIHYFSKSFNMKYHMSPSEFVKQNCQASL
;
A
#
# COMPACT_ATOMS: atom_id res chain seq x y z
N ARG A 1 16.97 -59.17 -7.76
CA ARG A 1 15.55 -58.75 -7.83
C ARG A 1 15.54 -57.32 -7.34
N ASP A 2 15.68 -56.43 -8.29
CA ASP A 2 15.72 -54.98 -8.11
C ASP A 2 14.31 -54.45 -8.03
N SER A 3 14.02 -53.77 -6.96
CA SER A 3 12.90 -52.83 -6.91
C SER A 3 13.41 -51.40 -6.81
N SER A 4 13.62 -50.83 -7.97
CA SER A 4 13.84 -49.40 -8.10
C SER A 4 12.58 -48.64 -7.71
N THR A 5 12.55 -48.10 -6.52
CA THR A 5 11.55 -47.13 -6.10
C THR A 5 11.86 -45.82 -6.83
N SER A 6 11.14 -45.58 -7.88
CA SER A 6 10.97 -44.27 -8.50
C SER A 6 10.42 -43.29 -7.43
N ARG A 7 11.30 -42.55 -6.78
CA ARG A 7 10.89 -41.39 -6.01
C ARG A 7 10.51 -40.30 -7.02
N GLY A 8 9.21 -40.07 -7.08
CA GLY A 8 8.64 -39.09 -7.97
C GLY A 8 9.20 -37.70 -7.72
N LEU A 9 9.58 -37.05 -8.81
CA LEU A 9 9.93 -35.62 -8.90
C LEU A 9 8.71 -34.70 -8.65
N GLY A 10 7.73 -35.16 -7.83
CA GLY A 10 6.46 -34.49 -7.62
C GLY A 10 6.41 -33.43 -6.50
N ASP A 11 7.46 -33.29 -5.69
CA ASP A 11 7.37 -32.52 -4.45
C ASP A 11 8.11 -31.17 -4.43
N VAL A 12 8.63 -30.71 -5.56
CA VAL A 12 9.46 -29.47 -5.60
C VAL A 12 8.72 -28.22 -6.14
N TYR A 13 7.57 -28.38 -6.71
CA TYR A 13 6.73 -27.25 -7.10
C TYR A 13 5.48 -27.14 -6.21
N LYS A 14 5.63 -26.75 -4.95
CA LYS A 14 4.58 -25.92 -4.35
C LYS A 14 4.47 -24.74 -5.30
N ARG A 15 3.39 -24.69 -6.10
CA ARG A 15 3.02 -23.50 -6.86
C ARG A 15 2.92 -22.39 -5.83
N GLN A 16 3.97 -21.57 -5.71
CA GLN A 16 3.83 -20.25 -5.12
C GLN A 16 2.78 -19.57 -5.99
N VAL A 17 1.62 -19.33 -5.40
CA VAL A 17 0.61 -18.48 -6.03
C VAL A 17 1.22 -17.10 -6.03
N LEU A 18 1.88 -16.77 -7.15
CA LEU A 18 2.44 -15.43 -7.31
C LEU A 18 1.27 -14.44 -7.29
N PRO A 19 1.37 -13.39 -6.48
CA PRO A 19 0.30 -12.42 -6.36
C PRO A 19 0.05 -11.74 -7.71
N ARG A 20 -1.22 -11.50 -8.01
CA ARG A 20 -1.61 -10.77 -9.21
C ARG A 20 -1.21 -9.31 -9.06
N ILE A 21 -0.41 -8.83 -10.01
CA ILE A 21 -0.02 -7.42 -10.06
C ILE A 21 -1.10 -6.65 -10.81
N GLU A 22 -1.75 -5.73 -10.12
CA GLU A 22 -2.77 -4.87 -10.71
C GLU A 22 -2.66 -3.46 -10.12
N ILE A 23 -1.89 -2.61 -10.81
CA ILE A 23 -1.81 -1.19 -10.49
C ILE A 23 -3.06 -0.53 -11.03
N GLN A 24 -3.89 0.07 -10.17
CA GLN A 24 -5.14 0.69 -10.57
C GLN A 24 -4.94 2.03 -11.26
N LYS A 25 -4.11 2.86 -10.67
CA LYS A 25 -3.86 4.21 -11.17
C LYS A 25 -2.53 4.76 -10.67
N ILE A 26 -1.99 5.69 -11.42
CA ILE A 26 -0.93 6.58 -10.96
C ILE A 26 -1.62 7.81 -10.38
N LEU A 27 -1.33 8.13 -9.12
CA LEU A 27 -1.89 9.27 -8.39
C LEU A 27 -1.16 10.55 -8.72
N GLY A 28 0.14 10.43 -8.97
CA GLY A 28 1.00 11.54 -9.34
C GLY A 28 2.42 11.06 -9.60
N TYR A 29 3.20 11.91 -10.21
CA TYR A 29 4.64 11.72 -10.35
C TYR A 29 5.32 13.08 -10.43
N TYR A 30 6.55 13.15 -9.96
CA TYR A 30 7.37 14.36 -10.06
C TYR A 30 8.85 13.99 -10.17
N TYR A 31 9.59 14.88 -10.80
CA TYR A 31 11.04 14.77 -10.94
C TYR A 31 11.69 15.99 -10.31
N ARG A 32 12.56 15.77 -9.34
CA ARG A 32 13.33 16.83 -8.68
C ARG A 32 14.74 16.85 -9.23
N ILE A 33 15.23 18.05 -9.56
CA ILE A 33 16.54 18.23 -10.20
C ILE A 33 17.49 18.87 -9.20
N ARG A 34 18.63 18.21 -8.95
CA ARG A 34 19.76 18.70 -8.15
C ARG A 34 19.32 19.39 -6.85
N THR A 35 18.53 18.70 -6.07
CA THR A 35 18.12 19.19 -4.76
C THR A 35 19.33 19.30 -3.84
N GLU A 36 19.55 20.48 -3.27
CA GLU A 36 20.58 20.76 -2.27
C GLU A 36 19.88 21.14 -0.97
N ASN A 37 20.39 20.69 0.17
CA ASN A 37 19.81 21.02 1.49
C ASN A 37 18.29 20.81 1.54
N TYR A 38 17.79 19.84 0.79
CA TYR A 38 16.37 19.51 0.77
C TYR A 38 16.03 18.65 1.97
N CYS A 39 15.05 19.07 2.73
CA CYS A 39 14.54 18.33 3.88
C CYS A 39 13.03 18.21 3.77
N PHE A 40 12.59 17.03 3.42
CA PHE A 40 11.19 16.65 3.53
C PHE A 40 10.95 16.04 4.91
N LYS A 41 10.14 16.70 5.73
CA LYS A 41 9.92 16.31 7.13
C LYS A 41 9.13 15.03 7.32
N GLY A 42 8.67 14.45 6.22
CA GLY A 42 7.98 13.17 6.18
C GLY A 42 6.46 13.26 6.23
N GLU A 43 5.86 12.20 5.72
CA GLU A 43 4.42 11.98 5.74
C GLU A 43 4.09 10.49 5.85
N ARG A 44 2.80 10.21 6.10
CA ARG A 44 2.19 8.89 5.97
C ARG A 44 1.02 9.01 5.02
N HIS A 45 0.95 8.09 4.08
CA HIS A 45 -0.15 8.02 3.11
C HIS A 45 -0.62 6.57 2.93
N ASP A 46 -1.77 6.38 2.31
CA ASP A 46 -2.43 5.08 2.12
C ASP A 46 -2.21 4.48 0.71
N PHE A 47 -1.24 4.99 -0.03
CA PHE A 47 -0.84 4.52 -1.36
C PHE A 47 0.65 4.14 -1.37
N PHE A 48 1.10 3.55 -2.47
CA PHE A 48 2.51 3.22 -2.68
C PHE A 48 3.26 4.41 -3.29
N GLU A 49 4.51 4.56 -2.90
CA GLU A 49 5.43 5.52 -3.49
C GLU A 49 6.71 4.82 -3.93
N LEU A 50 7.09 5.00 -5.20
CA LEU A 50 8.37 4.56 -5.75
C LEU A 50 9.28 5.77 -5.89
N THR A 51 10.44 5.74 -5.23
CA THR A 51 11.50 6.74 -5.36
C THR A 51 12.69 6.13 -6.06
N TYR A 52 13.16 6.78 -7.15
CA TYR A 52 14.31 6.38 -7.95
C TYR A 52 15.30 7.52 -8.04
N VAL A 53 16.55 7.28 -7.65
CA VAL A 53 17.64 8.26 -7.71
C VAL A 53 18.29 8.21 -9.09
N ASP A 54 18.09 9.26 -9.91
CA ASP A 54 18.70 9.32 -11.25
C ASP A 54 20.16 9.74 -11.21
N THR A 55 20.51 10.72 -10.36
CA THR A 55 21.91 11.15 -10.14
C THR A 55 22.09 11.54 -8.68
N GLY A 56 23.29 11.33 -8.16
CA GLY A 56 23.67 11.72 -6.80
C GLY A 56 23.22 10.75 -5.74
N GLU A 57 22.95 11.24 -4.54
CA GLU A 57 22.62 10.42 -3.36
C GLU A 57 21.46 11.04 -2.58
N LEU A 58 20.58 10.21 -2.07
CA LEU A 58 19.39 10.60 -1.30
C LEU A 58 19.35 9.78 -0.02
N GLU A 59 19.17 10.44 1.11
CA GLU A 59 18.87 9.77 2.37
C GLU A 59 17.37 9.76 2.63
N THR A 60 16.87 8.65 3.15
CA THR A 60 15.48 8.49 3.55
C THR A 60 15.40 7.70 4.86
N GLU A 61 14.58 8.15 5.78
CA GLU A 61 14.26 7.41 6.99
C GLU A 61 12.84 6.86 6.84
N VAL A 62 12.69 5.56 7.06
CA VAL A 62 11.39 4.86 6.98
C VAL A 62 11.12 4.18 8.30
N ASP A 63 10.06 4.61 9.00
CA ASP A 63 9.66 4.10 10.31
C ASP A 63 10.83 3.98 11.32
N GLY A 64 11.74 4.98 11.31
CA GLY A 64 12.92 5.04 12.19
C GLY A 64 14.15 4.31 11.66
N THR A 65 14.11 3.71 10.48
CA THR A 65 15.25 3.06 9.84
C THR A 65 15.81 3.96 8.73
N LEU A 66 17.10 4.30 8.82
CA LEU A 66 17.78 5.13 7.83
C LEU A 66 18.25 4.29 6.64
N TYR A 67 17.96 4.76 5.44
CA TYR A 67 18.43 4.20 4.16
C TYR A 67 19.20 5.25 3.38
N HIS A 68 20.25 4.82 2.72
CA HIS A 68 21.06 5.64 1.86
C HIS A 68 20.98 5.12 0.42
N LEU A 69 20.33 5.91 -0.43
CA LEU A 69 20.11 5.60 -1.84
C LEU A 69 21.16 6.32 -2.69
N LYS A 70 21.90 5.56 -3.46
CA LYS A 70 22.89 6.05 -4.42
C LYS A 70 22.30 6.22 -5.81
N GLU A 71 23.09 6.79 -6.70
CA GLU A 71 22.70 6.90 -8.11
C GLU A 71 22.22 5.56 -8.68
N LYS A 72 21.05 5.57 -9.30
CA LYS A 72 20.31 4.42 -9.88
C LYS A 72 19.73 3.44 -8.85
N ASP A 73 19.77 3.77 -7.58
CA ASP A 73 19.01 3.03 -6.59
C ASP A 73 17.52 3.39 -6.63
N LEU A 74 16.72 2.43 -6.24
CA LEU A 74 15.27 2.56 -6.16
C LEU A 74 14.77 1.98 -4.84
N MET A 75 13.78 2.62 -4.27
CA MET A 75 13.06 2.16 -3.09
C MET A 75 11.55 2.34 -3.26
N ILE A 76 10.76 1.45 -2.64
CA ILE A 76 9.30 1.57 -2.62
C ILE A 76 8.86 1.68 -1.17
N TYR A 77 8.08 2.73 -0.88
CA TYR A 77 7.39 2.91 0.39
C TYR A 77 5.98 2.35 0.29
N GLY A 78 5.58 1.60 1.29
CA GLY A 78 4.25 1.00 1.37
C GLY A 78 3.23 1.91 2.05
N PRO A 79 1.93 1.62 1.87
CA PRO A 79 0.88 2.33 2.59
C PRO A 79 1.08 2.30 4.10
N GLY A 80 0.92 3.46 4.73
CA GLY A 80 1.03 3.64 6.18
C GLY A 80 2.45 3.80 6.73
N GLN A 81 3.49 3.68 5.93
CA GLN A 81 4.86 3.93 6.37
C GLN A 81 5.13 5.42 6.50
N PHE A 82 5.72 5.82 7.63
CA PHE A 82 6.25 7.18 7.77
C PHE A 82 7.63 7.23 7.10
N HIS A 83 7.81 8.15 6.16
CA HIS A 83 9.10 8.32 5.52
C HIS A 83 9.46 9.79 5.34
N THR A 84 10.75 10.07 5.40
CA THR A 84 11.37 11.37 5.18
C THR A 84 12.31 11.27 3.99
N GLN A 85 12.68 12.40 3.40
CA GLN A 85 13.71 12.45 2.36
C GLN A 85 14.57 13.68 2.57
N TYR A 86 15.89 13.55 2.50
CA TYR A 86 16.80 14.67 2.63
C TYR A 86 18.07 14.52 1.81
N THR A 87 18.61 15.67 1.44
CA THR A 87 19.92 15.83 0.79
C THR A 87 20.68 16.93 1.51
N ASP A 88 21.97 16.88 1.52
CA ASP A 88 22.85 17.93 2.06
C ASP A 88 23.66 18.63 0.95
N GLU A 89 24.66 19.43 1.33
CA GLU A 89 25.52 20.13 0.38
C GLU A 89 26.46 19.21 -0.39
N GLU A 90 26.84 18.08 0.20
CA GLU A 90 27.74 17.09 -0.39
C GLU A 90 26.98 16.07 -1.23
N HIS A 91 25.75 15.74 -0.83
CA HIS A 91 24.90 14.71 -1.44
C HIS A 91 23.69 15.32 -2.16
N ARG A 92 23.94 15.84 -3.36
CA ARG A 92 22.87 16.38 -4.22
C ARG A 92 22.25 15.25 -5.00
N ALA A 93 20.92 15.25 -5.10
CA ALA A 93 20.20 14.24 -5.85
C ALA A 93 19.30 14.85 -6.92
N SER A 94 19.24 14.19 -8.09
CA SER A 94 18.09 14.28 -8.97
C SER A 94 17.34 12.96 -8.88
N TYR A 95 16.06 13.01 -8.54
CA TYR A 95 15.27 11.80 -8.32
C TYR A 95 13.84 11.95 -8.79
N MET A 96 13.25 10.83 -9.11
CA MET A 96 11.86 10.71 -9.51
C MET A 96 11.06 10.02 -8.42
N THR A 97 9.86 10.54 -8.19
CA THR A 97 8.86 9.90 -7.34
C THR A 97 7.61 9.59 -8.16
N ILE A 98 7.08 8.38 -8.01
CA ILE A 98 5.82 7.94 -8.60
C ILE A 98 4.91 7.48 -7.49
N LEU A 99 3.76 8.14 -7.37
CA LEU A 99 2.69 7.79 -6.42
C LEU A 99 1.66 6.93 -7.15
N PHE A 100 1.34 5.76 -6.62
CA PHE A 100 0.44 4.85 -7.29
C PHE A 100 -0.42 4.05 -6.31
N ASP A 101 -1.57 3.65 -6.80
CA ASP A 101 -2.53 2.84 -6.06
C ASP A 101 -2.63 1.45 -6.69
N MET A 102 -2.76 0.47 -5.83
CA MET A 102 -2.97 -0.91 -6.23
C MET A 102 -4.38 -1.36 -5.87
N ARG A 103 -4.89 -2.31 -6.62
CA ARG A 103 -6.10 -3.01 -6.21
C ARG A 103 -5.92 -3.55 -4.79
N ASN A 104 -7.03 -3.64 -4.03
CA ASN A 104 -7.04 -4.26 -2.71
C ASN A 104 -6.34 -5.62 -2.77
N LEU A 105 -5.11 -5.64 -2.26
CA LEU A 105 -4.34 -6.86 -2.12
C LEU A 105 -4.99 -7.71 -1.04
N THR A 106 -5.14 -8.99 -1.30
CA THR A 106 -5.46 -9.93 -0.22
C THR A 106 -4.34 -9.90 0.83
N PRO A 107 -4.58 -10.30 2.07
CA PRO A 107 -3.54 -10.35 3.10
C PRO A 107 -2.28 -11.10 2.64
N VAL A 108 -2.45 -12.24 1.97
CA VAL A 108 -1.35 -13.05 1.44
C VAL A 108 -0.57 -12.32 0.34
N GLU A 109 -1.27 -11.64 -0.57
CA GLU A 109 -0.62 -10.84 -1.62
C GLU A 109 0.14 -9.66 -1.01
N ARG A 110 -0.42 -9.03 0.01
CA ARG A 110 0.23 -7.92 0.72
C ARG A 110 1.54 -8.36 1.36
N GLU A 111 1.52 -9.48 2.10
CA GLU A 111 2.71 -10.05 2.72
C GLU A 111 3.80 -10.31 1.69
N VAL A 112 3.48 -11.00 0.59
CA VAL A 112 4.42 -11.27 -0.49
C VAL A 112 5.00 -9.99 -1.09
N TRP A 113 4.18 -8.94 -1.24
CA TRP A 113 4.61 -7.65 -1.75
C TRP A 113 5.51 -6.91 -0.78
N TYR A 114 5.16 -6.89 0.50
CA TYR A 114 5.96 -6.25 1.54
C TYR A 114 7.32 -6.93 1.65
N ASP A 115 7.36 -8.25 1.73
CA ASP A 115 8.62 -9.01 1.80
C ASP A 115 9.50 -8.83 0.57
N ALA A 116 8.88 -8.73 -0.60
CA ALA A 116 9.62 -8.65 -1.85
C ALA A 116 10.08 -7.23 -2.22
N LEU A 117 9.29 -6.19 -1.89
CA LEU A 117 9.48 -4.85 -2.44
C LEU A 117 9.66 -3.75 -1.39
N ILE A 118 9.09 -3.89 -0.18
CA ILE A 118 9.08 -2.84 0.82
C ILE A 118 10.31 -2.94 1.74
N ASN A 119 10.77 -1.81 2.31
CA ASN A 119 11.95 -1.74 3.18
C ASN A 119 13.23 -2.31 2.56
N ARG A 120 13.37 -2.13 1.26
CA ARG A 120 14.49 -2.66 0.49
C ARG A 120 14.99 -1.64 -0.52
N VAL A 121 16.30 -1.50 -0.58
CA VAL A 121 16.97 -0.75 -1.65
C VAL A 121 17.26 -1.69 -2.81
N PHE A 122 16.79 -1.35 -4.00
CA PHE A 122 17.10 -2.03 -5.24
C PHE A 122 18.19 -1.28 -5.95
N HIS A 123 19.28 -1.96 -6.21
CA HIS A 123 20.43 -1.39 -6.90
C HIS A 123 20.27 -1.46 -8.41
N TYR A 124 21.15 -0.79 -9.12
CA TYR A 124 21.14 -0.63 -10.57
C TYR A 124 20.77 -1.91 -11.33
N ASP A 125 19.72 -1.80 -12.15
CA ASP A 125 19.36 -2.74 -13.21
C ASP A 125 19.16 -1.98 -14.52
N GLN A 126 19.82 -2.40 -15.59
CA GLN A 126 19.79 -1.71 -16.89
C GLN A 126 18.38 -1.60 -17.49
N LYS A 127 17.57 -2.66 -17.35
CA LYS A 127 16.21 -2.69 -17.91
C LYS A 127 15.29 -1.77 -17.12
N ILE A 128 15.34 -1.84 -15.80
CA ILE A 128 14.58 -0.97 -14.90
C ILE A 128 14.95 0.50 -15.13
N ASN A 129 16.23 0.82 -15.19
CA ASN A 129 16.71 2.18 -15.49
C ASN A 129 16.17 2.68 -16.85
N THR A 130 16.14 1.83 -17.88
CA THR A 130 15.59 2.18 -19.19
C THR A 130 14.09 2.48 -19.12
N LEU A 131 13.33 1.67 -18.38
CA LEU A 131 11.89 1.88 -18.17
C LEU A 131 11.60 3.19 -17.45
N LEU A 132 12.34 3.49 -16.37
CA LEU A 132 12.15 4.71 -15.59
C LEU A 132 12.57 5.96 -16.37
N LYS A 133 13.65 5.91 -17.15
CA LYS A 133 14.02 7.00 -18.07
C LYS A 133 12.97 7.22 -19.16
N THR A 134 12.40 6.16 -19.69
CA THR A 134 11.30 6.24 -20.63
C THR A 134 10.07 6.86 -19.96
N PHE A 135 9.76 6.46 -18.72
CA PHE A 135 8.68 7.06 -17.93
C PHE A 135 8.86 8.58 -17.82
N VAL A 136 10.04 9.07 -17.39
CA VAL A 136 10.33 10.50 -17.29
C VAL A 136 10.15 11.21 -18.64
N ARG A 137 10.73 10.67 -19.70
CA ARG A 137 10.66 11.27 -21.04
C ARG A 137 9.21 11.38 -21.52
N GLU A 138 8.47 10.29 -21.46
CA GLU A 138 7.09 10.24 -21.95
C GLU A 138 6.14 11.08 -21.11
N SER A 139 6.38 11.21 -19.80
CA SER A 139 5.53 11.98 -18.88
C SER A 139 5.38 13.47 -19.26
N THR A 140 6.28 13.99 -20.09
CA THR A 140 6.29 15.41 -20.53
C THR A 140 5.71 15.62 -21.92
N THR A 141 5.36 14.57 -22.67
CA THR A 141 5.00 14.69 -24.09
C THR A 141 3.54 15.06 -24.35
N GLY A 142 2.64 14.83 -23.38
CA GLY A 142 1.20 15.16 -23.51
C GLY A 142 0.47 14.42 -24.65
N ILE A 143 1.02 13.30 -25.14
CA ILE A 143 0.42 12.52 -26.23
C ILE A 143 -0.81 11.74 -25.75
N PRO A 144 -1.74 11.37 -26.66
CA PRO A 144 -2.89 10.51 -26.33
C PRO A 144 -2.45 9.19 -25.70
N TYR A 145 -3.26 8.68 -24.77
CA TYR A 145 -3.02 7.43 -24.03
C TYR A 145 -1.78 7.44 -23.10
N MET A 146 -1.26 8.63 -22.77
CA MET A 146 -0.09 8.78 -21.91
C MET A 146 -0.27 8.02 -20.58
N ASN A 147 -1.39 8.20 -19.88
CA ASN A 147 -1.64 7.53 -18.61
C ASN A 147 -1.57 5.98 -18.73
N SER A 148 -2.07 5.43 -19.83
CA SER A 148 -1.98 3.98 -20.07
C SER A 148 -0.54 3.53 -20.30
N LEU A 149 0.25 4.29 -21.06
CA LEU A 149 1.66 4.00 -21.27
C LEU A 149 2.44 4.05 -19.96
N MET A 150 2.22 5.09 -19.16
CA MET A 150 2.86 5.26 -17.86
C MET A 150 2.53 4.08 -16.92
N LEU A 151 1.28 3.64 -16.93
CA LEU A 151 0.82 2.48 -16.15
C LEU A 151 1.53 1.18 -16.60
N CYS A 152 1.68 0.97 -17.92
CA CYS A 152 2.42 -0.17 -18.45
C CYS A 152 3.90 -0.15 -18.03
N LEU A 153 4.57 1.00 -18.13
CA LEU A 153 5.97 1.15 -17.74
C LEU A 153 6.18 0.89 -16.25
N LEU A 154 5.30 1.41 -15.39
CA LEU A 154 5.35 1.16 -13.97
C LEU A 154 5.07 -0.32 -13.65
N THR A 155 4.07 -0.92 -14.28
CA THR A 155 3.74 -2.34 -14.10
C THR A 155 4.92 -3.23 -14.49
N GLU A 156 5.56 -2.97 -15.63
CA GLU A 156 6.75 -3.73 -16.03
C GLU A 156 7.90 -3.55 -15.05
N THR A 157 8.12 -2.33 -14.54
CA THR A 157 9.14 -2.06 -13.52
C THR A 157 8.92 -2.92 -12.29
N ILE A 158 7.71 -2.92 -11.73
CA ILE A 158 7.36 -3.73 -10.56
C ILE A 158 7.54 -5.23 -10.82
N ILE A 159 7.11 -5.74 -11.99
CA ILE A 159 7.29 -7.14 -12.37
C ILE A 159 8.77 -7.51 -12.35
N ARG A 160 9.64 -6.67 -12.90
CA ARG A 160 11.08 -6.92 -12.94
C ARG A 160 11.73 -6.90 -11.58
N LEU A 161 11.31 -6.00 -10.70
CA LEU A 161 11.76 -5.99 -9.31
C LEU A 161 11.42 -7.30 -8.60
N LEU A 162 10.19 -7.77 -8.75
CA LEU A 162 9.75 -9.06 -8.20
C LEU A 162 10.54 -10.23 -8.79
N GLN A 163 10.74 -10.26 -10.10
CA GLN A 163 11.53 -11.31 -10.75
C GLN A 163 12.97 -11.34 -10.22
N GLY A 164 13.61 -10.18 -10.04
CA GLY A 164 14.95 -10.07 -9.47
C GLY A 164 15.00 -10.57 -8.02
N THR A 165 13.99 -10.28 -7.23
CA THR A 165 13.91 -10.74 -5.83
C THR A 165 13.79 -12.25 -5.73
N TYR A 166 12.98 -12.90 -6.58
CA TYR A 166 12.82 -14.36 -6.58
C TYR A 166 13.95 -15.13 -7.26
N ALA A 167 14.75 -14.47 -8.11
CA ALA A 167 15.90 -15.10 -8.76
C ALA A 167 17.15 -15.16 -7.86
N SER A 168 17.22 -14.31 -6.83
CA SER A 168 18.33 -14.35 -5.85
C SER A 168 18.02 -15.37 -4.76
N PRO A 169 18.97 -16.26 -4.38
CA PRO A 169 18.77 -17.13 -3.23
C PRO A 169 18.56 -16.27 -1.98
N MET A 170 17.43 -16.47 -1.32
CA MET A 170 17.06 -15.75 -0.10
C MET A 170 18.16 -15.90 0.95
N THR A 171 19.02 -14.89 1.08
CA THR A 171 19.76 -14.70 2.33
C THR A 171 18.77 -14.10 3.32
N SER A 172 18.19 -14.96 4.14
CA SER A 172 17.30 -14.60 5.24
C SER A 172 18.03 -13.65 6.19
N ALA A 173 17.75 -12.36 6.11
CA ALA A 173 17.91 -11.51 7.27
C ALA A 173 16.82 -11.95 8.28
N SER A 174 17.25 -12.44 9.41
CA SER A 174 16.39 -12.90 10.50
C SER A 174 15.66 -11.72 11.12
N SER A 175 14.53 -11.34 10.56
CA SER A 175 13.52 -10.63 11.30
C SER A 175 12.88 -11.63 12.24
N THR A 176 12.91 -11.31 13.52
CA THR A 176 12.50 -12.17 14.62
C THR A 176 11.13 -12.80 14.34
N ALA A 177 11.01 -14.11 14.43
CA ALA A 177 9.80 -14.91 14.22
C ALA A 177 8.57 -14.39 15.02
N HIS A 178 8.79 -13.49 15.98
CA HIS A 178 7.74 -12.89 16.80
C HIS A 178 7.08 -11.69 16.12
N GLN A 179 7.82 -10.87 15.35
CA GLN A 179 7.25 -9.74 14.60
C GLN A 179 6.38 -10.26 13.45
N SER A 180 6.85 -11.23 12.70
CA SER A 180 6.10 -11.89 11.61
C SER A 180 4.77 -12.48 12.10
N ALA A 181 4.72 -13.11 13.27
CA ALA A 181 3.50 -13.67 13.83
C ALA A 181 2.46 -12.60 14.25
N MET A 182 2.94 -11.43 14.71
CA MET A 182 2.06 -10.32 15.08
C MET A 182 1.48 -9.61 13.84
N ASP A 183 2.28 -9.48 12.80
CA ASP A 183 1.86 -8.89 11.53
C ASP A 183 0.83 -9.79 10.82
N GLU A 184 1.07 -11.12 10.80
CA GLU A 184 0.11 -12.10 10.29
C GLU A 184 -1.22 -12.07 11.07
N LEU A 185 -1.15 -11.95 12.39
CA LEU A 185 -2.35 -11.83 13.22
C LEU A 185 -3.12 -10.54 12.91
N PHE A 186 -2.42 -9.42 12.74
CA PHE A 186 -3.04 -8.15 12.37
C PHE A 186 -3.76 -8.26 11.02
N ASP A 187 -3.12 -8.80 9.99
CA ASP A 187 -3.70 -8.98 8.66
C ASP A 187 -4.94 -9.87 8.68
N ARG A 188 -4.93 -10.94 9.48
CA ARG A 188 -6.13 -11.79 9.68
C ARG A 188 -7.28 -11.03 10.35
N ILE A 189 -6.97 -10.14 11.30
CA ILE A 189 -7.98 -9.28 11.92
C ILE A 189 -8.55 -8.28 10.92
N ILE A 190 -7.70 -7.68 10.09
CA ILE A 190 -8.15 -6.74 9.05
C ILE A 190 -9.05 -7.43 8.02
N ALA A 191 -8.65 -8.60 7.53
CA ALA A 191 -9.48 -9.40 6.62
C ALA A 191 -10.85 -9.72 7.25
N TYR A 192 -10.87 -10.13 8.52
CA TYR A 192 -12.12 -10.40 9.25
C TYR A 192 -13.00 -9.13 9.36
N ILE A 193 -12.41 -7.97 9.61
CA ILE A 193 -13.14 -6.69 9.65
C ILE A 193 -13.72 -6.37 8.28
N ASP A 194 -12.97 -6.51 7.20
CA ASP A 194 -13.40 -6.21 5.84
C ASP A 194 -14.54 -7.16 5.39
N ASP A 195 -14.45 -8.44 5.72
CA ASP A 195 -15.48 -9.44 5.42
C ASP A 195 -16.79 -9.20 6.18
N ASN A 196 -16.71 -8.64 7.39
CA ASN A 196 -17.86 -8.40 8.26
C ASN A 196 -18.22 -6.90 8.37
N ILE A 197 -17.82 -6.07 7.42
CA ILE A 197 -17.99 -4.60 7.50
C ILE A 197 -19.45 -4.16 7.49
N TYR A 198 -20.34 -4.98 6.97
CA TYR A 198 -21.78 -4.73 6.92
C TYR A 198 -22.53 -5.18 8.16
N ASP A 199 -21.88 -5.95 9.02
CA ASP A 199 -22.45 -6.46 10.24
C ASP A 199 -22.20 -5.48 11.41
N PRO A 200 -22.97 -5.57 12.50
CA PRO A 200 -22.73 -4.79 13.71
C PRO A 200 -21.48 -5.28 14.45
N LEU A 201 -20.32 -5.22 13.78
CA LEU A 201 -19.04 -5.69 14.30
C LEU A 201 -18.61 -4.89 15.53
N THR A 202 -18.37 -5.57 16.64
CA THR A 202 -17.96 -4.97 17.91
C THR A 202 -16.54 -5.41 18.32
N ILE A 203 -15.87 -4.57 19.11
CA ILE A 203 -14.54 -4.90 19.65
C ILE A 203 -14.54 -6.20 20.46
N PRO A 204 -15.54 -6.49 21.33
CA PRO A 204 -15.62 -7.77 22.02
C PRO A 204 -15.65 -8.98 21.09
N GLU A 205 -16.43 -8.93 20.01
CA GLU A 205 -16.52 -10.03 19.03
C GLU A 205 -15.17 -10.31 18.35
N ILE A 206 -14.45 -9.26 17.97
CA ILE A 206 -13.10 -9.41 17.41
C ILE A 206 -12.16 -10.04 18.45
N CYS A 207 -12.21 -9.56 19.69
CA CYS A 207 -11.39 -10.10 20.76
C CYS A 207 -11.68 -11.60 21.01
N GLU A 208 -12.95 -11.99 21.00
CA GLU A 208 -13.38 -13.38 21.16
C GLU A 208 -12.93 -14.24 19.99
N HIS A 209 -13.18 -13.79 18.76
CA HIS A 209 -12.82 -14.52 17.54
C HIS A 209 -11.32 -14.82 17.44
N PHE A 210 -10.48 -13.87 17.81
CA PHE A 210 -9.02 -14.02 17.76
C PHE A 210 -8.38 -14.39 19.09
N SER A 211 -9.17 -14.67 20.13
CA SER A 211 -8.70 -14.99 21.48
C SER A 211 -7.74 -13.93 22.05
N LEU A 212 -8.05 -12.65 21.82
CA LEU A 212 -7.27 -11.51 22.26
C LEU A 212 -7.93 -10.76 23.43
N SER A 213 -7.13 -10.22 24.33
CA SER A 213 -7.61 -9.21 25.26
C SER A 213 -7.83 -7.87 24.52
N ARG A 214 -8.71 -7.02 25.05
CA ARG A 214 -8.90 -5.64 24.52
C ARG A 214 -7.60 -4.84 24.48
N SER A 215 -6.77 -5.00 25.49
CA SER A 215 -5.47 -4.30 25.56
C SER A 215 -4.51 -4.81 24.50
N ALA A 216 -4.48 -6.13 24.24
CA ALA A 216 -3.66 -6.71 23.18
C ALA A 216 -4.11 -6.23 21.79
N LEU A 217 -5.42 -6.22 21.52
CA LEU A 217 -5.97 -5.70 20.28
C LEU A 217 -5.66 -4.20 20.09
N GLN A 218 -5.81 -3.40 21.16
CA GLN A 218 -5.46 -1.97 21.11
C GLN A 218 -3.98 -1.74 20.84
N LEU A 219 -3.09 -2.49 21.50
CA LEU A 219 -1.65 -2.40 21.29
C LEU A 219 -1.26 -2.81 19.87
N LEU A 220 -1.85 -3.89 19.38
CA LEU A 220 -1.64 -4.36 18.01
C LEU A 220 -2.00 -3.27 16.99
N PHE A 221 -3.19 -2.67 17.09
CA PHE A 221 -3.61 -1.59 16.19
C PHE A 221 -2.76 -0.31 16.36
N LYS A 222 -2.35 0.00 17.59
CA LYS A 222 -1.46 1.15 17.84
C LYS A 222 -0.11 0.96 17.14
N ASN A 223 0.47 -0.25 17.23
CA ASN A 223 1.77 -0.54 16.63
C ASN A 223 1.70 -0.67 15.10
N SER A 224 0.61 -1.25 14.56
CA SER A 224 0.51 -1.52 13.13
C SER A 224 0.00 -0.34 12.30
N VAL A 225 -0.93 0.50 12.85
CA VAL A 225 -1.58 1.59 12.09
C VAL A 225 -1.75 2.88 12.89
N ASP A 226 -1.13 2.99 14.04
CA ASP A 226 -1.16 4.16 14.94
C ASP A 226 -2.57 4.69 15.28
N GLN A 227 -3.57 3.82 15.30
CA GLN A 227 -4.93 4.22 15.67
C GLN A 227 -5.66 3.14 16.48
N SER A 228 -6.80 3.49 17.09
CA SER A 228 -7.59 2.49 17.81
C SER A 228 -8.38 1.60 16.86
N PRO A 229 -8.65 0.33 17.23
CA PRO A 229 -9.48 -0.59 16.43
C PRO A 229 -10.86 0.00 16.09
N LYS A 230 -11.49 0.68 17.04
CA LYS A 230 -12.78 1.34 16.84
C LYS A 230 -12.73 2.44 15.79
N LYS A 231 -11.68 3.24 15.81
CA LYS A 231 -11.47 4.30 14.81
C LYS A 231 -11.24 3.67 13.44
N TYR A 232 -10.40 2.66 13.34
CA TYR A 232 -10.14 1.94 12.10
C TYR A 232 -11.42 1.38 11.45
N ILE A 233 -12.23 0.64 12.22
CA ILE A 233 -13.50 0.09 11.75
C ILE A 233 -14.43 1.22 11.27
N ASN A 234 -14.55 2.31 12.03
CA ASN A 234 -15.37 3.44 11.61
C ASN A 234 -14.87 4.07 10.31
N ASP A 235 -13.58 4.24 10.16
CA ASP A 235 -12.96 4.82 8.96
C ASP A 235 -13.22 3.93 7.73
N LYS A 236 -13.11 2.61 7.86
CA LYS A 236 -13.45 1.63 6.82
C LYS A 236 -14.94 1.68 6.43
N LYS A 237 -15.83 1.77 7.42
CA LYS A 237 -17.28 1.93 7.17
C LYS A 237 -17.58 3.22 6.39
N LEU A 238 -16.90 4.31 6.70
CA LEU A 238 -17.05 5.57 5.98
C LEU A 238 -16.51 5.48 4.55
N GLU A 239 -15.39 4.82 4.32
CA GLU A 239 -14.86 4.56 2.97
C GLU A 239 -15.85 3.73 2.14
N ARG A 240 -16.41 2.68 2.73
CA ARG A 240 -17.43 1.87 2.06
C ARG A 240 -18.70 2.65 1.76
N SER A 241 -19.08 3.57 2.67
CA SER A 241 -20.25 4.44 2.45
C SER A 241 -20.09 5.35 1.22
N CYS A 242 -18.88 5.85 0.94
CA CYS A 242 -18.61 6.65 -0.26
C CYS A 242 -18.94 5.87 -1.54
N GLN A 243 -18.53 4.60 -1.62
CA GLN A 243 -18.86 3.75 -2.76
C GLN A 243 -20.36 3.55 -2.92
N MET A 244 -21.06 3.24 -1.81
CA MET A 244 -22.53 3.05 -1.82
C MET A 244 -23.28 4.32 -2.19
N LEU A 245 -22.79 5.49 -1.77
CA LEU A 245 -23.37 6.79 -2.13
C LEU A 245 -23.22 7.07 -3.63
N LEU A 246 -22.08 6.75 -4.24
CA LEU A 246 -21.83 6.93 -5.67
C LEU A 246 -22.62 5.94 -6.54
N GLU A 247 -22.84 4.72 -6.05
CA GLU A 247 -23.69 3.74 -6.74
C GLU A 247 -25.16 4.17 -6.82
N ASN A 248 -25.60 5.10 -5.96
CA ASN A 248 -26.94 5.65 -5.89
C ASN A 248 -28.07 4.60 -5.84
N ARG A 249 -27.78 3.44 -5.24
CA ARG A 249 -28.73 2.32 -5.09
C ARG A 249 -29.47 2.33 -3.77
N TYR A 250 -28.95 3.07 -2.79
CA TYR A 250 -29.46 3.12 -1.42
C TYR A 250 -29.59 4.56 -0.95
N THR A 251 -30.58 4.82 -0.15
CA THR A 251 -30.73 6.09 0.57
C THR A 251 -29.66 6.21 1.67
N ILE A 252 -29.37 7.43 2.09
CA ILE A 252 -28.41 7.70 3.17
C ILE A 252 -28.79 6.95 4.46
N SER A 253 -30.10 6.84 4.73
CA SER A 253 -30.63 6.08 5.88
C SER A 253 -30.34 4.58 5.75
N GLU A 254 -30.54 4.00 4.59
CA GLU A 254 -30.25 2.59 4.31
C GLU A 254 -28.75 2.29 4.38
N ILE A 255 -27.92 3.20 3.86
CA ILE A 255 -26.45 3.08 3.96
C ILE A 255 -26.01 3.08 5.43
N SER A 256 -26.53 4.02 6.22
CA SER A 256 -26.26 4.10 7.66
C SER A 256 -26.62 2.80 8.38
N LEU A 257 -27.80 2.26 8.08
CA LEU A 257 -28.29 1.01 8.68
C LEU A 257 -27.44 -0.19 8.26
N ARG A 258 -27.17 -0.33 6.95
CA ARG A 258 -26.38 -1.45 6.39
C ARG A 258 -24.95 -1.48 6.93
N LEU A 259 -24.37 -0.34 7.23
CA LEU A 259 -23.04 -0.24 7.82
C LEU A 259 -23.04 -0.32 9.36
N GLY A 260 -24.20 -0.66 9.95
CA GLY A 260 -24.34 -0.89 11.39
C GLY A 260 -24.15 0.36 12.25
N TYR A 261 -24.47 1.54 11.75
CA TYR A 261 -24.50 2.75 12.58
C TYR A 261 -25.75 2.78 13.45
N SER A 262 -25.60 3.20 14.69
CA SER A 262 -26.69 3.31 15.66
C SER A 262 -27.76 4.36 15.28
N SER A 263 -27.37 5.33 14.44
CA SER A 263 -28.30 6.32 13.90
C SER A 263 -27.70 7.02 12.67
N ILE A 264 -28.58 7.52 11.80
CA ILE A 264 -28.21 8.35 10.65
C ILE A 264 -27.50 9.65 11.08
N HIS A 265 -27.83 10.20 12.24
CA HIS A 265 -27.17 11.39 12.77
C HIS A 265 -25.71 11.11 13.14
N TYR A 266 -25.44 9.96 13.78
CA TYR A 266 -24.10 9.56 14.12
C TYR A 266 -23.25 9.27 12.85
N PHE A 267 -23.86 8.59 11.88
CA PHE A 267 -23.23 8.37 10.55
C PHE A 267 -22.88 9.70 9.88
N SER A 268 -23.86 10.61 9.72
CA SER A 268 -23.64 11.89 9.05
C SER A 268 -22.59 12.76 9.75
N LYS A 269 -22.59 12.75 11.10
CA LYS A 269 -21.56 13.45 11.88
C LYS A 269 -20.18 12.85 11.64
N SER A 270 -20.04 11.52 11.69
CA SER A 270 -18.76 10.83 11.45
C SER A 270 -18.26 11.06 10.02
N PHE A 271 -19.16 11.04 9.05
CA PHE A 271 -18.85 11.32 7.65
C PHE A 271 -18.35 12.75 7.47
N ASN A 272 -19.06 13.74 8.06
CA ASN A 272 -18.63 15.14 7.99
C ASN A 272 -17.27 15.36 8.67
N MET A 273 -17.02 14.71 9.80
CA MET A 273 -15.72 14.81 10.47
C MET A 273 -14.56 14.29 9.62
N LYS A 274 -14.78 13.25 8.79
CA LYS A 274 -13.73 12.65 7.94
C LYS A 274 -13.59 13.39 6.61
N TYR A 275 -14.69 13.73 5.96
CA TYR A 275 -14.70 14.27 4.60
C TYR A 275 -15.00 15.76 4.51
N HIS A 276 -15.22 16.45 5.64
CA HIS A 276 -15.54 17.89 5.75
C HIS A 276 -16.78 18.32 4.95
N MET A 277 -17.69 17.36 4.68
CA MET A 277 -18.97 17.59 4.01
C MET A 277 -19.99 16.54 4.44
N SER A 278 -21.29 16.83 4.27
CA SER A 278 -22.34 15.85 4.54
C SER A 278 -22.42 14.78 3.44
N PRO A 279 -22.98 13.59 3.72
CA PRO A 279 -23.22 12.56 2.70
C PRO A 279 -24.03 13.08 1.50
N SER A 280 -25.01 13.98 1.73
CA SER A 280 -25.80 14.59 0.66
C SER A 280 -25.01 15.55 -0.22
N GLU A 281 -24.11 16.32 0.36
CA GLU A 281 -23.20 17.21 -0.38
C GLU A 281 -22.19 16.39 -1.19
N PHE A 282 -21.67 15.29 -0.62
CA PHE A 282 -20.78 14.36 -1.31
C PHE A 282 -21.42 13.81 -2.59
N VAL A 283 -22.68 13.35 -2.53
CA VAL A 283 -23.41 12.88 -3.71
C VAL A 283 -23.58 14.00 -4.74
N LYS A 284 -24.00 15.20 -4.31
CA LYS A 284 -24.20 16.34 -5.22
C LYS A 284 -22.93 16.73 -5.98
N GLN A 285 -21.79 16.80 -5.29
CA GLN A 285 -20.51 17.16 -5.90
C GLN A 285 -20.03 16.13 -6.92
N ASN A 286 -20.24 14.84 -6.64
CA ASN A 286 -19.75 13.77 -7.51
C ASN A 286 -20.74 13.41 -8.65
N CYS A 287 -22.04 13.65 -8.48
CA CYS A 287 -23.01 13.47 -9.58
C CYS A 287 -23.01 14.63 -10.59
N GLN A 288 -22.51 15.82 -10.23
CA GLN A 288 -22.39 16.94 -11.17
C GLN A 288 -21.14 16.86 -12.07
N ALA A 289 -20.18 15.99 -11.75
CA ALA A 289 -19.00 15.76 -12.57
C ALA A 289 -19.22 14.75 -13.71
N SER A 290 -20.42 14.21 -13.86
CA SER A 290 -20.76 13.17 -14.87
C SER A 290 -21.71 13.67 -15.96
N LEU A 291 -21.92 14.99 -16.08
CA LEU A 291 -22.65 15.69 -17.16
C LEU A 291 -21.68 16.61 -17.91
#